data_761b8ba1fe19156c940ed24470c8b6f4
#
_entry.id   761b8ba1fe19156c940ed24470c8b6f4
#
_cell.length_a   1.000
_cell.length_b   1.000
_cell.length_c   1.000
_cell.angle_alpha   90.00
_cell.angle_beta   90.00
_cell.angle_gamma   90.00
#
_symmetry.space_group_name_H-M   'P 1'
#
loop_
_entity.id
_entity.type
_entity.pdbx_description
1 polymer ?
#
loop_
_entity_poly.entity_id
_entity_poly.type
_entity_poly.pdbx_seq_one_letter_code
_entity_poly.pdbx_strand_id
1 'polypeptide(L)'
;MKKYFLYFLGLNLIAFAVVLNVRFDLGVAAFSSVMYSISQIYNISLGTASIICYLIFVIIQCILSKKITVTFILEIPLSFAFGWLTDLYDFIIPTLSLSLYLRVICFIMTMFITAMGVFLSVKTNLILTPTDGIVKTISEVFSFPFSIVKNTFDITLVFVTIILCLINHTPFYG
;
A
#
# COMPACT_ATOMS: atom_id res chain seq x y z
N MET A 1 18.39 -12.97 12.83
CA MET A 1 17.51 -13.81 12.01
C MET A 1 16.04 -13.62 12.31
N LYS A 2 15.55 -13.71 13.56
CA LYS A 2 14.11 -13.57 13.90
C LYS A 2 13.46 -12.25 13.41
N LYS A 3 14.16 -11.10 13.47
CA LYS A 3 13.61 -9.79 13.02
C LYS A 3 13.33 -9.76 11.51
N TYR A 4 14.25 -10.22 10.70
CA TYR A 4 14.08 -10.25 9.23
C TYR A 4 12.95 -11.19 8.82
N PHE A 5 12.84 -12.35 9.47
CA PHE A 5 11.73 -13.28 9.23
C PHE A 5 10.37 -12.66 9.58
N LEU A 6 10.26 -12.00 10.76
CA LEU A 6 9.02 -11.32 11.16
C LEU A 6 8.65 -10.18 10.21
N TYR A 7 9.64 -9.43 9.73
CA TYR A 7 9.44 -8.37 8.76
C TYR A 7 8.91 -8.90 7.43
N PHE A 8 9.58 -9.93 6.89
CA PHE A 8 9.15 -10.58 5.66
C PHE A 8 7.76 -11.19 5.78
N LEU A 9 7.45 -11.82 6.92
CA LEU A 9 6.10 -12.33 7.20
C LEU A 9 5.06 -11.20 7.24
N GLY A 10 5.40 -10.07 7.86
CA GLY A 10 4.55 -8.89 7.88
C GLY A 10 4.23 -8.37 6.49
N LEU A 11 5.25 -8.24 5.63
CA LEU A 11 5.07 -7.81 4.22
C LEU A 11 4.19 -8.79 3.43
N ASN A 12 4.40 -10.10 3.63
CA ASN A 12 3.56 -11.12 2.99
C ASN A 12 2.09 -10.99 3.39
N LEU A 13 1.81 -10.80 4.69
CA LEU A 13 0.45 -10.63 5.18
C LEU A 13 -0.21 -9.37 4.60
N ILE A 14 0.54 -8.26 4.50
CA ILE A 14 0.02 -7.02 3.92
C ILE A 14 -0.29 -7.22 2.43
N ALA A 15 0.64 -7.77 1.64
CA ALA A 15 0.44 -8.01 0.22
C ALA A 15 -0.74 -8.96 -0.05
N PHE A 16 -0.84 -10.04 0.72
CA PHE A 16 -1.96 -10.98 0.67
C PHE A 16 -3.31 -10.30 0.97
N ALA A 17 -3.38 -9.51 2.04
CA ALA A 17 -4.61 -8.82 2.42
C ALA A 17 -5.02 -7.76 1.40
N VAL A 18 -4.07 -7.04 0.79
CA VAL A 18 -4.34 -6.06 -0.27
C VAL A 18 -5.02 -6.73 -1.45
N VAL A 19 -4.51 -7.86 -1.93
CA VAL A 19 -5.10 -8.59 -3.05
C VAL A 19 -6.49 -9.13 -2.69
N LEU A 20 -6.67 -9.67 -1.50
CA LEU A 20 -7.99 -10.12 -1.04
C LEU A 20 -9.02 -8.99 -1.00
N ASN A 21 -8.63 -7.79 -0.52
CA ASN A 21 -9.53 -6.63 -0.48
C ASN A 21 -9.99 -6.24 -1.89
N VAL A 22 -9.08 -6.25 -2.87
CA VAL A 22 -9.42 -6.02 -4.28
C VAL A 22 -10.38 -7.10 -4.80
N ARG A 23 -10.17 -8.37 -4.45
CA ARG A 23 -11.00 -9.49 -4.89
C ARG A 23 -12.39 -9.49 -4.25
N PHE A 24 -12.54 -8.98 -3.04
CA PHE A 24 -13.85 -8.92 -2.38
C PHE A 24 -14.68 -7.71 -2.81
N ASP A 25 -14.07 -6.71 -3.45
CA ASP A 25 -14.79 -5.56 -4.01
C ASP A 25 -15.74 -4.89 -2.99
N LEU A 26 -15.28 -4.69 -1.77
CA LEU A 26 -16.00 -4.02 -0.67
C LEU A 26 -15.29 -2.76 -0.19
N GLY A 27 -14.21 -2.41 -0.86
CA GLY A 27 -13.37 -1.28 -0.52
C GLY A 27 -11.93 -1.71 -0.24
N VAL A 28 -11.03 -0.79 -0.45
CA VAL A 28 -9.59 -0.96 -0.26
C VAL A 28 -9.02 0.21 0.54
N ALA A 29 -7.85 0.04 1.12
CA ALA A 29 -7.17 1.14 1.82
C ALA A 29 -6.84 2.27 0.82
N ALA A 30 -6.72 3.51 1.31
CA ALA A 30 -6.49 4.71 0.50
C ALA A 30 -5.31 4.57 -0.49
N PHE A 31 -4.20 3.98 -0.06
CA PHE A 31 -3.08 3.67 -0.96
C PHE A 31 -3.45 2.61 -2.00
N SER A 32 -4.14 1.56 -1.57
CA SER A 32 -4.54 0.46 -2.46
C SER A 32 -5.54 0.92 -3.52
N SER A 33 -6.38 1.93 -3.25
CA SER A 33 -7.28 2.49 -4.25
C SER A 33 -6.53 3.20 -5.39
N VAL A 34 -5.46 3.95 -5.07
CA VAL A 34 -4.62 4.60 -6.09
C VAL A 34 -3.95 3.56 -6.99
N MET A 35 -3.27 2.56 -6.41
CA MET A 35 -2.57 1.55 -7.21
C MET A 35 -3.54 0.67 -8.01
N TYR A 36 -4.72 0.36 -7.46
CA TYR A 36 -5.74 -0.40 -8.17
C TYR A 36 -6.31 0.40 -9.35
N SER A 37 -6.60 1.69 -9.16
CA SER A 37 -7.03 2.56 -10.24
C SER A 37 -5.98 2.68 -11.35
N ILE A 38 -4.71 2.86 -11.00
CA ILE A 38 -3.61 2.88 -11.98
C ILE A 38 -3.52 1.55 -12.73
N SER A 39 -3.60 0.42 -12.02
CA SER A 39 -3.59 -0.91 -12.62
C SER A 39 -4.70 -1.07 -13.65
N GLN A 40 -5.93 -0.68 -13.32
CA GLN A 40 -7.09 -0.81 -14.22
C GLN A 40 -7.06 0.17 -15.40
N ILE A 41 -6.69 1.43 -15.16
CA ILE A 41 -6.63 2.47 -16.20
C ILE A 41 -5.56 2.17 -17.24
N TYR A 42 -4.38 1.76 -16.80
CA TYR A 42 -3.23 1.54 -17.70
C TYR A 42 -3.01 0.07 -18.07
N ASN A 43 -3.88 -0.84 -17.65
CA ASN A 43 -3.78 -2.29 -17.91
C ASN A 43 -2.42 -2.89 -17.53
N ILE A 44 -1.89 -2.49 -16.36
CA ILE A 44 -0.67 -3.04 -15.77
C ILE A 44 -1.01 -3.89 -14.55
N SER A 45 -0.08 -4.76 -14.13
CA SER A 45 -0.30 -5.56 -12.93
C SER A 45 -0.43 -4.71 -11.66
N LEU A 46 -1.14 -5.23 -10.66
CA LEU A 46 -1.33 -4.57 -9.38
C LEU A 46 0.00 -4.32 -8.66
N GLY A 47 0.93 -5.27 -8.74
CA GLY A 47 2.28 -5.13 -8.20
C GLY A 47 3.11 -4.09 -8.94
N THR A 48 3.03 -4.02 -10.28
CA THR A 48 3.70 -2.98 -11.06
C THR A 48 3.18 -1.58 -10.68
N ALA A 49 1.87 -1.41 -10.54
CA ALA A 49 1.27 -0.16 -10.08
C ALA A 49 1.78 0.22 -8.67
N SER A 50 1.89 -0.78 -7.76
CA SER A 50 2.46 -0.58 -6.41
C SER A 50 3.91 -0.10 -6.45
N ILE A 51 4.75 -0.72 -7.28
CA ILE A 51 6.16 -0.34 -7.44
C ILE A 51 6.27 1.11 -7.90
N ILE A 52 5.51 1.49 -8.93
CA ILE A 52 5.51 2.86 -9.46
C ILE A 52 5.14 3.87 -8.36
N CYS A 53 4.05 3.63 -7.63
CA CYS A 53 3.62 4.50 -6.54
C CYS A 53 4.67 4.61 -5.43
N TYR A 54 5.25 3.49 -5.03
CA TYR A 54 6.29 3.47 -3.99
C TYR A 54 7.55 4.22 -4.41
N LEU A 55 8.01 4.04 -5.64
CA LEU A 55 9.17 4.78 -6.18
C LEU A 55 8.90 6.29 -6.23
N ILE A 56 7.69 6.70 -6.60
CA ILE A 56 7.28 8.12 -6.54
C ILE A 56 7.37 8.64 -5.09
N PHE A 57 6.89 7.88 -4.10
CA PHE A 57 6.98 8.29 -2.70
C PHE A 57 8.42 8.39 -2.21
N VAL A 58 9.30 7.47 -2.59
CA VAL A 58 10.74 7.55 -2.27
C VAL A 58 11.38 8.80 -2.89
N ILE A 59 11.05 9.12 -4.14
CA ILE A 59 11.53 10.35 -4.80
C ILE A 59 11.07 11.60 -4.04
N ILE A 60 9.79 11.66 -3.67
CA ILE A 60 9.23 12.79 -2.91
C ILE A 60 9.91 12.90 -1.54
N GLN A 61 10.18 11.78 -0.85
CA GLN A 61 10.92 11.78 0.42
C GLN A 61 12.33 12.38 0.25
N CYS A 62 13.05 11.99 -0.80
CA CYS A 62 14.39 12.55 -1.10
C CYS A 62 14.34 14.05 -1.35
N ILE A 63 13.34 14.53 -2.09
CA ILE A 63 13.16 15.96 -2.40
C ILE A 63 12.83 16.76 -1.12
N LEU A 64 11.88 16.27 -0.31
CA LEU A 64 11.44 16.96 0.91
C LEU A 64 12.52 17.01 1.97
N SER A 65 13.21 15.90 2.20
CA SER A 65 14.26 15.82 3.22
C SER A 65 15.56 16.51 2.79
N LYS A 66 15.72 16.81 1.49
CA LYS A 66 16.98 17.33 0.89
C LYS A 66 18.21 16.47 1.20
N LYS A 67 18.00 15.21 1.55
CA LYS A 67 19.04 14.23 1.92
C LYS A 67 18.66 12.86 1.37
N ILE A 68 19.64 12.11 0.93
CA ILE A 68 19.47 10.70 0.58
C ILE A 68 19.94 9.89 1.79
N THR A 69 19.01 9.26 2.48
CA THR A 69 19.31 8.39 3.62
C THR A 69 19.39 6.93 3.19
N VAL A 70 20.13 6.13 3.94
CA VAL A 70 20.20 4.68 3.70
C VAL A 70 18.80 4.04 3.75
N THR A 71 17.90 4.57 4.57
CA THR A 71 16.51 4.11 4.68
C THR A 71 15.79 4.25 3.35
N PHE A 72 15.88 5.41 2.67
CA PHE A 72 15.24 5.64 1.37
C PHE A 72 15.79 4.71 0.28
N ILE A 73 17.11 4.46 0.29
CA ILE A 73 17.73 3.51 -0.66
C ILE A 73 17.19 2.09 -0.43
N LEU A 74 16.99 1.69 0.83
CA LEU A 74 16.46 0.38 1.17
C LEU A 74 14.95 0.23 0.92
N GLU A 75 14.21 1.33 0.83
CA GLU A 75 12.80 1.31 0.41
C GLU A 75 12.63 0.92 -1.07
N ILE A 76 13.65 1.15 -1.92
CA ILE A 76 13.61 0.77 -3.34
C ILE A 76 13.50 -0.75 -3.52
N PRO A 77 14.46 -1.57 -3.04
CA PRO A 77 14.32 -3.02 -3.15
C PRO A 77 13.08 -3.56 -2.42
N LEU A 78 12.67 -2.90 -1.34
CA LEU A 78 11.42 -3.22 -0.64
C LEU A 78 10.20 -3.03 -1.54
N SER A 79 10.14 -1.94 -2.31
CA SER A 79 9.07 -1.66 -3.27
C SER A 79 8.95 -2.77 -4.32
N PHE A 80 10.08 -3.23 -4.85
CA PHE A 80 10.10 -4.35 -5.80
C PHE A 80 9.66 -5.66 -5.16
N ALA A 81 10.13 -5.95 -3.95
CA ALA A 81 9.74 -7.16 -3.22
C ALA A 81 8.23 -7.17 -2.92
N PHE A 82 7.67 -6.05 -2.47
CA PHE A 82 6.24 -5.92 -2.20
C PHE A 82 5.40 -6.05 -3.48
N GLY A 83 5.79 -5.37 -4.56
CA GLY A 83 5.08 -5.47 -5.84
C GLY A 83 5.10 -6.89 -6.40
N TRP A 84 6.24 -7.58 -6.34
CA TRP A 84 6.34 -8.97 -6.75
C TRP A 84 5.46 -9.89 -5.91
N LEU A 85 5.42 -9.72 -4.59
CA LEU A 85 4.52 -10.46 -3.71
C LEU A 85 3.05 -10.20 -4.05
N THR A 86 2.70 -8.94 -4.34
CA THR A 86 1.34 -8.55 -4.74
C THR A 86 0.94 -9.25 -6.03
N ASP A 87 1.80 -9.25 -7.06
CA ASP A 87 1.53 -9.94 -8.33
C ASP A 87 1.45 -11.46 -8.15
N LEU A 88 2.30 -12.03 -7.29
CA LEU A 88 2.24 -13.44 -6.97
C LEU A 88 0.88 -13.83 -6.37
N TYR A 89 0.40 -13.05 -5.39
CA TYR A 89 -0.92 -13.30 -4.78
C TYR A 89 -2.06 -13.01 -5.74
N ASP A 90 -1.94 -11.99 -6.58
CA ASP A 90 -2.95 -11.68 -7.60
C ASP A 90 -3.08 -12.80 -8.64
N PHE A 91 -1.98 -13.48 -8.96
CA PHE A 91 -1.98 -14.65 -9.82
C PHE A 91 -2.56 -15.90 -9.15
N ILE A 92 -2.25 -16.12 -7.87
CA ILE A 92 -2.67 -17.33 -7.13
C ILE A 92 -4.15 -17.26 -6.71
N ILE A 93 -4.63 -16.08 -6.34
CA ILE A 93 -5.98 -15.91 -5.80
C ILE A 93 -6.97 -15.67 -6.94
N PRO A 94 -7.88 -16.61 -7.23
CA PRO A 94 -8.88 -16.43 -8.28
C PRO A 94 -9.92 -15.38 -7.90
N THR A 95 -10.65 -14.87 -8.89
CA THR A 95 -11.84 -14.05 -8.65
C THR A 95 -12.93 -14.90 -8.00
N LEU A 96 -13.36 -14.51 -6.81
CA LEU A 96 -14.34 -15.24 -6.03
C LEU A 96 -15.72 -14.58 -6.17
N SER A 97 -16.68 -15.30 -6.74
CA SER A 97 -18.08 -14.89 -6.75
C SER A 97 -18.76 -15.27 -5.45
N LEU A 98 -18.53 -14.48 -4.40
CA LEU A 98 -19.10 -14.72 -3.07
C LEU A 98 -20.40 -13.91 -2.88
N SER A 99 -21.32 -14.45 -2.06
CA SER A 99 -22.48 -13.68 -1.60
C SER A 99 -22.02 -12.46 -0.78
N LEU A 100 -22.82 -11.38 -0.76
CA LEU A 100 -22.48 -10.17 -0.02
C LEU A 100 -22.12 -10.43 1.46
N TYR A 101 -22.86 -11.32 2.10
CA TYR A 101 -22.62 -11.71 3.50
C TYR A 101 -21.21 -12.31 3.70
N LEU A 102 -20.81 -13.24 2.85
CA LEU A 102 -19.47 -13.85 2.89
C LEU A 102 -18.38 -12.82 2.56
N ARG A 103 -18.62 -11.94 1.59
CA ARG A 103 -17.68 -10.85 1.25
C ARG A 103 -17.40 -9.95 2.47
N VAL A 104 -18.44 -9.56 3.22
CA VAL A 104 -18.29 -8.74 4.43
C VAL A 104 -17.50 -9.47 5.51
N ILE A 105 -17.75 -10.73 5.75
CA ILE A 105 -16.99 -11.52 6.73
C ILE A 105 -15.51 -11.60 6.30
N CYS A 106 -15.25 -11.93 5.04
CA CYS A 106 -13.90 -12.00 4.52
C CYS A 106 -13.18 -10.64 4.59
N PHE A 107 -13.87 -9.54 4.29
CA PHE A 107 -13.32 -8.20 4.41
C PHE A 107 -12.91 -7.88 5.85
N ILE A 108 -13.74 -8.20 6.85
CA ILE A 108 -13.38 -8.05 8.26
C ILE A 108 -12.12 -8.88 8.59
N MET A 109 -12.05 -10.11 8.10
CA MET A 109 -10.86 -10.97 8.28
C MET A 109 -9.60 -10.33 7.67
N THR A 110 -9.69 -9.73 6.48
CA THR A 110 -8.54 -9.05 5.86
C THR A 110 -8.08 -7.84 6.65
N MET A 111 -8.97 -7.12 7.33
CA MET A 111 -8.58 -6.01 8.22
C MET A 111 -7.68 -6.51 9.36
N PHE A 112 -8.02 -7.66 9.97
CA PHE A 112 -7.17 -8.29 11.01
C PHE A 112 -5.82 -8.74 10.44
N ILE A 113 -5.80 -9.35 9.25
CA ILE A 113 -4.58 -9.80 8.59
C ILE A 113 -3.68 -8.59 8.29
N THR A 114 -4.25 -7.50 7.76
CA THR A 114 -3.52 -6.26 7.49
C THR A 114 -2.94 -5.67 8.78
N ALA A 115 -3.76 -5.56 9.84
CA ALA A 115 -3.32 -5.03 11.12
C ALA A 115 -2.17 -5.87 11.72
N MET A 116 -2.25 -7.19 11.61
CA MET A 116 -1.22 -8.11 12.06
C MET A 116 0.07 -7.96 11.24
N GLY A 117 -0.06 -7.83 9.92
CA GLY A 117 1.07 -7.59 9.01
C GLY A 117 1.78 -6.27 9.31
N VAL A 118 1.04 -5.19 9.50
CA VAL A 118 1.58 -3.86 9.87
C VAL A 118 2.25 -3.94 11.24
N PHE A 119 1.60 -4.54 12.23
CA PHE A 119 2.18 -4.71 13.58
C PHE A 119 3.53 -5.45 13.53
N LEU A 120 3.60 -6.57 12.80
CA LEU A 120 4.84 -7.33 12.65
C LEU A 120 5.93 -6.50 11.96
N SER A 121 5.60 -5.79 10.89
CA SER A 121 6.55 -4.95 10.16
C SER A 121 7.11 -3.82 11.02
N VAL A 122 6.23 -3.08 11.70
CA VAL A 122 6.62 -1.95 12.58
C VAL A 122 7.41 -2.43 13.79
N LYS A 123 7.03 -3.55 14.41
CA LYS A 123 7.72 -4.11 15.59
C LYS A 123 9.19 -4.43 15.34
N THR A 124 9.57 -4.71 14.10
CA THR A 124 10.96 -5.03 13.76
C THR A 124 11.88 -3.80 13.75
N ASN A 125 11.33 -2.59 13.60
CA ASN A 125 12.09 -1.36 13.43
C ASN A 125 13.17 -1.43 12.33
N LEU A 126 12.92 -2.18 11.25
CA LEU A 126 13.85 -2.30 10.13
C LEU A 126 13.67 -1.15 9.15
N ILE A 127 12.67 -1.24 8.30
CA ILE A 127 12.37 -0.25 7.26
C ILE A 127 10.86 -0.04 7.26
N LEU A 128 10.41 1.20 7.19
CA LEU A 128 9.00 1.51 6.98
C LEU A 128 8.62 1.22 5.53
N THR A 129 7.35 0.93 5.30
CA THR A 129 6.83 0.92 3.93
C THR A 129 6.94 2.33 3.35
N PRO A 130 7.16 2.51 2.03
CA PRO A 130 7.28 3.85 1.44
C PRO A 130 6.08 4.78 1.72
N THR A 131 4.88 4.22 1.93
CA THR A 131 3.69 4.97 2.37
C THR A 131 3.84 5.56 3.77
N ASP A 132 4.35 4.78 4.70
CA ASP A 132 4.57 5.27 6.07
C ASP A 132 5.85 6.09 6.16
N GLY A 133 6.85 5.80 5.31
CA GLY A 133 8.09 6.55 5.16
C GLY A 133 7.83 7.99 4.73
N ILE A 134 7.00 8.22 3.70
CA ILE A 134 6.65 9.57 3.25
C ILE A 134 5.88 10.35 4.32
N VAL A 135 4.93 9.71 5.00
CA VAL A 135 4.19 10.33 6.11
C VAL A 135 5.13 10.74 7.24
N LYS A 136 6.07 9.88 7.60
CA LYS A 136 7.10 10.17 8.61
C LYS A 136 7.99 11.33 8.16
N THR A 137 8.46 11.33 6.93
CA THR A 137 9.30 12.40 6.37
C THR A 137 8.58 13.74 6.40
N ILE A 138 7.30 13.79 6.00
CA ILE A 138 6.49 15.02 6.06
C ILE A 138 6.33 15.48 7.51
N SER A 139 6.02 14.55 8.43
CA SER A 139 5.88 14.83 9.85
C SER A 139 7.15 15.45 10.45
N GLU A 140 8.33 14.92 10.11
CA GLU A 140 9.62 15.41 10.59
C GLU A 140 10.01 16.75 9.97
N VAL A 141 9.83 16.93 8.66
CA VAL A 141 10.21 18.17 7.95
C VAL A 141 9.34 19.34 8.36
N PHE A 142 8.05 19.15 8.52
CA PHE A 142 7.10 20.21 8.86
C PHE A 142 6.73 20.26 10.34
N SER A 143 7.29 19.38 11.16
CA SER A 143 7.02 19.30 12.62
C SER A 143 5.54 19.13 12.97
N PHE A 144 4.78 18.43 12.11
CA PHE A 144 3.38 18.08 12.39
C PHE A 144 3.26 16.71 13.07
N PRO A 145 2.24 16.48 13.89
CA PRO A 145 1.97 15.16 14.46
C PRO A 145 1.75 14.10 13.38
N PHE A 146 2.39 12.94 13.52
CA PHE A 146 2.30 11.83 12.55
C PHE A 146 0.85 11.45 12.20
N SER A 147 -0.05 11.41 13.20
CA SER A 147 -1.46 11.06 13.01
C SER A 147 -2.21 12.04 12.11
N ILE A 148 -1.93 13.34 12.24
CA ILE A 148 -2.54 14.37 11.38
C ILE A 148 -2.03 14.22 9.95
N VAL A 149 -0.71 14.07 9.79
CA VAL A 149 -0.09 13.88 8.46
C VAL A 149 -0.63 12.61 7.80
N LYS A 150 -0.73 11.50 8.55
CA LYS A 150 -1.26 10.23 8.03
C LYS A 150 -2.69 10.37 7.54
N ASN A 151 -3.58 10.95 8.34
CA ASN A 151 -4.97 11.13 7.95
C ASN A 151 -5.10 12.04 6.72
N THR A 152 -4.37 13.16 6.69
CA THR A 152 -4.36 14.07 5.53
C THR A 152 -3.82 13.39 4.28
N PHE A 153 -2.76 12.59 4.42
CA PHE A 153 -2.17 11.82 3.33
C PHE A 153 -3.16 10.80 2.76
N ASP A 154 -3.82 10.03 3.63
CA ASP A 154 -4.82 9.04 3.19
C ASP A 154 -6.01 9.71 2.49
N ILE A 155 -6.51 10.84 3.00
CA ILE A 155 -7.55 11.63 2.34
C ILE A 155 -7.05 12.14 0.96
N THR A 156 -5.82 12.63 0.87
CA THR A 156 -5.22 13.07 -0.40
C THR A 156 -5.15 11.94 -1.41
N LEU A 157 -4.77 10.73 -1.00
CA LEU A 157 -4.74 9.57 -1.88
C LEU A 157 -6.13 9.21 -2.43
N VAL A 158 -7.18 9.31 -1.60
CA VAL A 158 -8.56 9.12 -2.07
C VAL A 158 -8.94 10.17 -3.11
N PHE A 159 -8.61 11.45 -2.89
CA PHE A 159 -8.83 12.49 -3.90
C PHE A 159 -8.05 12.23 -5.20
N VAL A 160 -6.81 11.77 -5.11
CA VAL A 160 -6.00 11.38 -6.28
C VAL A 160 -6.69 10.27 -7.05
N THR A 161 -7.23 9.25 -6.37
CA THR A 161 -8.02 8.18 -7.00
C THR A 161 -9.23 8.73 -7.75
N ILE A 162 -10.00 9.60 -7.09
CA ILE A 162 -11.19 10.23 -7.70
C ILE A 162 -10.81 10.99 -8.97
N ILE A 163 -9.77 11.82 -8.90
CA ILE A 163 -9.29 12.62 -10.03
C ILE A 163 -8.81 11.72 -11.17
N LEU A 164 -8.05 10.66 -10.88
CA LEU A 164 -7.59 9.70 -11.88
C LEU A 164 -8.76 9.03 -12.61
N CYS A 165 -9.77 8.58 -11.87
CA CYS A 165 -10.96 7.96 -12.45
C CYS A 165 -11.78 8.96 -13.30
N LEU A 166 -11.94 10.20 -12.83
CA LEU A 166 -12.68 11.23 -13.57
C LEU A 166 -11.99 11.61 -14.89
N ILE A 167 -10.66 11.80 -14.87
CA ILE A 167 -9.90 12.17 -16.09
C ILE A 167 -9.97 11.05 -17.13
N ASN A 168 -9.95 9.79 -16.68
CA ASN A 168 -9.97 8.64 -17.60
C ASN A 168 -11.38 8.10 -17.90
N HIS A 169 -12.43 8.77 -17.42
CA HIS A 169 -13.83 8.37 -17.60
C HIS A 169 -14.09 6.91 -17.18
N THR A 170 -13.42 6.45 -16.13
CA THR A 170 -13.56 5.09 -15.60
C THR A 170 -14.41 5.08 -14.32
N PRO A 171 -15.03 3.94 -13.96
CA PRO A 171 -15.72 3.82 -12.68
C PRO A 171 -14.73 4.01 -11.53
N PHE A 172 -15.24 4.40 -10.36
CA PHE A 172 -14.40 4.50 -9.17
C PHE A 172 -13.96 3.13 -8.72
N TYR A 173 -12.64 2.98 -8.54
CA TYR A 173 -11.99 1.77 -8.06
C TYR A 173 -11.56 1.98 -6.61
N GLY A 174 -12.28 1.36 -5.64
CA GLY A 174 -11.92 1.47 -4.23
C GLY A 174 -13.07 1.30 -3.26
#